data_4b910f418efb8b124f0caa12f9205ada
#
_entry.id   4b910f418efb8b124f0caa12f9205ada
#
_cell.length_a   1.000
_cell.length_b   1.000
_cell.length_c   1.000
_cell.angle_alpha   90.00
_cell.angle_beta   90.00
_cell.angle_gamma   90.00
#
_symmetry.space_group_name_H-M   'P 1'
#
loop_
_entity.id
_entity.type
_entity.pdbx_description
1 polymer ?
#
loop_
_entity_poly.entity_id
_entity_poly.type
_entity_poly.pdbx_seq_one_letter_code
_entity_poly.pdbx_strand_id
1 'polypeptide(L)'
;MRIIAGRHRGTKLAEPAGASTRPTADRVRESLFNILAGGRFGEAVIDARVIDAFAGTGALGLEALSRGAAHASFIERDPGALKTLRSNIARLGREADAAVISGDATNIASWRGDAAGLLLADAPYGSGEGLTVAARLAA
;
A
#
# COMPACT_ATOMS: atom_id res chain seq x y z
N MET A 1 10.22 3.27 9.49
CA MET A 1 9.02 2.61 8.98
C MET A 1 9.32 1.13 8.72
N ARG A 2 8.49 0.26 9.18
CA ARG A 2 8.70 -1.20 9.09
C ARG A 2 7.42 -1.90 8.69
N ILE A 3 7.57 -3.06 8.05
CA ILE A 3 6.46 -3.99 7.90
C ILE A 3 6.07 -4.51 9.28
N ILE A 4 4.78 -4.49 9.59
CA ILE A 4 4.28 -4.75 10.95
C ILE A 4 4.00 -6.22 11.17
N ALA A 5 3.42 -6.89 10.21
CA ALA A 5 3.03 -8.28 10.35
C ALA A 5 3.19 -9.07 9.04
N GLY A 6 3.02 -10.36 9.12
CA GLY A 6 3.05 -11.26 7.99
C GLY A 6 4.45 -11.75 7.63
N ARG A 7 4.59 -12.20 6.40
CA ARG A 7 5.81 -12.84 5.89
C ARG A 7 7.06 -11.97 6.03
N HIS A 8 6.90 -10.65 5.84
CA HIS A 8 8.02 -9.69 5.87
C HIS A 8 8.09 -8.89 7.15
N ARG A 9 7.47 -9.36 8.21
CA ARG A 9 7.42 -8.66 9.50
C ARG A 9 8.80 -8.20 9.92
N GLY A 10 8.89 -6.95 10.34
CA GLY A 10 10.11 -6.34 10.85
C GLY A 10 11.06 -5.79 9.80
N THR A 11 10.78 -6.02 8.51
CA THR A 11 11.63 -5.47 7.45
C THR A 11 11.51 -3.96 7.42
N LYS A 12 12.65 -3.29 7.49
CA LYS A 12 12.71 -1.83 7.44
C LYS A 12 12.53 -1.35 6.02
N LEU A 13 11.63 -0.38 5.83
CA LEU A 13 11.39 0.24 4.54
C LEU A 13 12.17 1.54 4.43
N ALA A 14 12.63 1.84 3.22
CA ALA A 14 13.27 3.12 2.93
C ALA A 14 12.23 4.24 2.93
N GLU A 15 12.66 5.42 3.34
CA GLU A 15 11.86 6.63 3.37
C GLU A 15 12.57 7.71 2.55
N PRO A 16 11.83 8.71 2.02
CA PRO A 16 12.45 9.82 1.34
C PRO A 16 13.45 10.55 2.25
N ALA A 17 14.48 11.13 1.66
CA ALA A 17 15.45 11.93 2.41
C ALA A 17 14.73 13.06 3.17
N GLY A 18 15.04 13.21 4.44
CA GLY A 18 14.44 14.23 5.30
C GLY A 18 13.13 13.83 5.94
N ALA A 19 12.55 12.71 5.57
CA ALA A 19 11.35 12.22 6.24
C ALA A 19 11.73 11.61 7.59
N SER A 20 10.93 11.88 8.60
CA SER A 20 11.12 11.26 9.91
C SER A 20 10.17 10.10 10.06
N THR A 21 10.65 9.03 10.68
CA THR A 21 9.82 7.88 11.03
C THR A 21 8.74 8.32 12.00
N ARG A 22 7.49 7.99 11.70
CA ARG A 22 6.36 8.34 12.54
C ARG A 22 5.79 7.07 13.19
N PRO A 23 6.01 6.87 14.50
CA PRO A 23 5.37 5.75 15.20
C PRO A 23 3.86 5.74 15.06
N THR A 24 3.25 6.94 14.97
CA THR A 24 1.82 7.10 14.76
C THR A 24 1.37 6.50 13.42
N ALA A 25 2.16 6.69 12.36
CA ALA A 25 1.85 6.14 11.05
C ALA A 25 1.86 4.60 11.07
N ASP A 26 2.81 4.00 11.78
CA ASP A 26 2.86 2.55 11.92
C ASP A 26 1.65 2.02 12.70
N ARG A 27 1.23 2.71 13.75
CA ARG A 27 0.04 2.33 14.53
C ARG A 27 -1.24 2.42 13.72
N VAL A 28 -1.38 3.47 12.93
CA VAL A 28 -2.55 3.65 12.07
C VAL A 28 -2.61 2.53 11.04
N ARG A 29 -1.49 2.21 10.42
CA ARG A 29 -1.42 1.12 9.45
C ARG A 29 -1.74 -0.22 10.10
N GLU A 30 -1.23 -0.50 11.28
CA GLU A 30 -1.55 -1.71 12.04
C GLU A 30 -3.04 -1.81 12.34
N SER A 31 -3.63 -0.73 12.84
CA SER A 31 -5.06 -0.70 13.15
C SER A 31 -5.91 -0.94 11.93
N LEU A 32 -5.55 -0.32 10.81
CA LEU A 32 -6.24 -0.51 9.54
C LEU A 32 -6.24 -1.98 9.12
N PHE A 33 -5.08 -2.61 9.10
CA PHE A 33 -4.98 -3.99 8.65
C PHE A 33 -5.61 -4.97 9.63
N ASN A 34 -5.60 -4.66 10.93
CA ASN A 34 -6.31 -5.47 11.90
C ASN A 34 -7.83 -5.45 11.65
N ILE A 35 -8.38 -4.29 11.27
CA ILE A 35 -9.79 -4.19 10.87
C ILE A 35 -10.06 -5.01 9.61
N LEU A 36 -9.19 -4.89 8.60
CA LEU A 36 -9.36 -5.60 7.33
C LEU A 36 -9.25 -7.12 7.50
N ALA A 37 -8.44 -7.58 8.43
CA ALA A 37 -8.26 -9.01 8.70
C ALA A 37 -9.27 -9.55 9.72
N GLY A 38 -9.85 -8.69 10.52
CA GLY A 38 -10.55 -9.06 11.75
C GLY A 38 -12.04 -9.32 11.64
N GLY A 39 -12.61 -9.41 10.47
CA GLY A 39 -13.93 -9.99 10.36
C GLY A 39 -15.10 -9.08 10.02
N ARG A 40 -15.05 -7.76 10.16
CA ARG A 40 -16.17 -6.90 9.74
C ARG A 40 -16.38 -6.94 8.23
N PHE A 41 -15.26 -7.09 7.50
CA PHE A 41 -15.23 -7.19 6.04
C PHE A 41 -14.90 -8.61 5.59
N GLY A 42 -14.97 -9.61 6.50
CA GLY A 42 -14.38 -10.90 6.27
C GLY A 42 -12.85 -10.79 6.15
N GLU A 43 -12.19 -11.77 5.58
CA GLU A 43 -10.76 -11.67 5.29
C GLU A 43 -10.58 -10.93 3.96
N ALA A 44 -10.25 -9.65 4.03
CA ALA A 44 -10.18 -8.80 2.86
C ALA A 44 -8.79 -8.74 2.21
N VAL A 45 -7.76 -9.22 2.90
CA VAL A 45 -6.36 -9.05 2.48
C VAL A 45 -5.79 -10.31 1.85
N ILE A 46 -5.99 -11.48 2.45
CA ILE A 46 -5.42 -12.73 1.93
C ILE A 46 -5.94 -13.00 0.53
N ASP A 47 -5.02 -13.30 -0.38
CA ASP A 47 -5.28 -13.55 -1.80
C ASP A 47 -5.88 -12.37 -2.57
N ALA A 48 -5.96 -11.20 -1.96
CA ALA A 48 -6.53 -10.02 -2.60
C ALA A 48 -5.61 -9.46 -3.69
N ARG A 49 -6.22 -8.86 -4.69
CA ARG A 49 -5.53 -7.97 -5.62
C ARG A 49 -5.76 -6.56 -5.12
N VAL A 50 -4.68 -5.88 -4.78
CA VAL A 50 -4.70 -4.60 -4.08
C VAL A 50 -4.27 -3.49 -5.02
N ILE A 51 -4.94 -2.35 -4.95
CA ILE A 51 -4.46 -1.10 -5.54
C ILE A 51 -4.06 -0.18 -4.40
N ASP A 52 -2.82 0.26 -4.39
CA ASP A 52 -2.30 1.27 -3.47
C ASP A 52 -2.22 2.59 -4.25
N ALA A 53 -3.29 3.36 -4.17
CA ALA A 53 -3.36 4.69 -4.78
C ALA A 53 -2.58 5.67 -3.91
N PHE A 54 -1.89 6.63 -4.53
CA PHE A 54 -0.98 7.55 -3.83
C PHE A 54 0.07 6.79 -3.02
N ALA A 55 0.74 5.85 -3.68
CA ALA A 55 1.52 4.82 -2.98
C ALA A 55 2.69 5.36 -2.15
N GLY A 56 3.30 6.49 -2.55
CA GLY A 56 4.46 7.02 -1.85
C GLY A 56 5.57 6.00 -1.76
N THR A 57 5.97 5.65 -0.55
CA THR A 57 7.00 4.63 -0.31
C THR A 57 6.51 3.20 -0.51
N GLY A 58 5.22 3.01 -0.70
CA GLY A 58 4.61 1.70 -0.87
C GLY A 58 4.23 0.99 0.43
N ALA A 59 4.28 1.67 1.55
CA ALA A 59 4.07 1.02 2.85
C ALA A 59 2.75 0.26 2.96
N LEU A 60 1.65 0.82 2.44
CA LEU A 60 0.34 0.16 2.53
C LEU A 60 0.27 -1.10 1.66
N GLY A 61 0.62 -0.99 0.39
CA GLY A 61 0.58 -2.14 -0.51
C GLY A 61 1.56 -3.23 -0.13
N LEU A 62 2.74 -2.84 0.35
CA LEU A 62 3.74 -3.79 0.80
C LEU A 62 3.31 -4.50 2.10
N GLU A 63 2.64 -3.78 2.99
CA GLU A 63 2.05 -4.40 4.17
C GLU A 63 0.99 -5.44 3.76
N ALA A 64 0.16 -5.09 2.78
CA ALA A 64 -0.84 -6.02 2.25
C ALA A 64 -0.20 -7.29 1.68
N LEU A 65 0.86 -7.14 0.86
CA LEU A 65 1.59 -8.27 0.32
C LEU A 65 2.18 -9.14 1.44
N SER A 66 2.75 -8.50 2.46
CA SER A 66 3.31 -9.22 3.61
C SER A 66 2.25 -10.04 4.34
N ARG A 67 1.02 -9.54 4.39
CA ARG A 67 -0.08 -10.21 5.10
C ARG A 67 -0.86 -11.19 4.23
N GLY A 68 -0.41 -11.44 3.01
CA GLY A 68 -0.97 -12.50 2.19
C GLY A 68 -1.71 -12.07 0.94
N ALA A 69 -1.72 -10.78 0.60
CA ALA A 69 -2.30 -10.33 -0.68
C ALA A 69 -1.55 -11.00 -1.84
N ALA A 70 -2.29 -11.30 -2.89
CA ALA A 70 -1.73 -11.99 -4.04
C ALA A 70 -0.93 -11.05 -4.94
N HIS A 71 -1.37 -9.80 -5.06
CA HIS A 71 -0.76 -8.82 -5.95
C HIS A 71 -1.07 -7.41 -5.45
N ALA A 72 -0.14 -6.48 -5.65
CA ALA A 72 -0.36 -5.07 -5.38
C ALA A 72 0.07 -4.22 -6.56
N SER A 73 -0.81 -3.34 -6.99
CA SER A 73 -0.51 -2.31 -7.99
C SER A 73 -0.34 -0.98 -7.26
N PHE A 74 0.78 -0.32 -7.49
CA PHE A 74 1.13 0.92 -6.82
C PHE A 74 1.03 2.06 -7.82
N ILE A 75 0.24 3.07 -7.52
CA ILE A 75 0.08 4.25 -8.37
C ILE A 75 0.75 5.43 -7.68
N GLU A 76 1.75 6.00 -8.34
CA GLU A 76 2.50 7.13 -7.81
C GLU A 76 3.00 7.99 -8.97
N ARG A 77 3.03 9.30 -8.80
CA ARG A 77 3.51 10.22 -9.84
C ARG A 77 4.83 10.92 -9.51
N ASP A 78 5.19 11.00 -8.24
CA ASP A 78 6.41 11.70 -7.84
C ASP A 78 7.64 10.84 -8.14
N PRO A 79 8.63 11.36 -8.93
CA PRO A 79 9.80 10.56 -9.28
C PRO A 79 10.63 10.09 -8.10
N GLY A 80 10.78 10.92 -7.07
CA GLY A 80 11.51 10.55 -5.87
C GLY A 80 10.81 9.43 -5.09
N ALA A 81 9.50 9.53 -4.97
CA ALA A 81 8.71 8.50 -4.32
C ALA A 81 8.72 7.20 -5.11
N LEU A 82 8.66 7.26 -6.44
CA LEU A 82 8.76 6.08 -7.30
C LEU A 82 10.07 5.34 -7.10
N LYS A 83 11.17 6.08 -6.97
CA LYS A 83 12.48 5.47 -6.72
C LYS A 83 12.49 4.72 -5.38
N THR A 84 11.98 5.35 -4.34
CA THR A 84 11.88 4.75 -3.01
C THR A 84 10.97 3.52 -3.02
N LEU A 85 9.82 3.63 -3.68
CA LEU A 85 8.87 2.53 -3.84
C LEU A 85 9.51 1.31 -4.50
N ARG A 86 10.20 1.51 -5.64
CA ARG A 86 10.87 0.41 -6.32
C ARG A 86 11.95 -0.23 -5.47
N SER A 87 12.69 0.58 -4.72
CA SER A 87 13.69 0.09 -3.77
C SER A 87 13.05 -0.79 -2.69
N ASN A 88 11.90 -0.38 -2.16
CA ASN A 88 11.20 -1.14 -1.13
C ASN A 88 10.62 -2.45 -1.68
N ILE A 89 10.09 -2.45 -2.89
CA ILE A 89 9.62 -3.68 -3.54
C ILE A 89 10.78 -4.67 -3.70
N ALA A 90 11.92 -4.19 -4.18
CA ALA A 90 13.10 -5.02 -4.36
C ALA A 90 13.62 -5.55 -3.03
N ARG A 91 13.57 -4.73 -1.98
CA ARG A 91 14.01 -5.14 -0.64
C ARG A 91 13.22 -6.32 -0.10
N LEU A 92 11.94 -6.39 -0.43
CA LEU A 92 11.10 -7.53 -0.06
C LEU A 92 11.16 -8.68 -1.04
N GLY A 93 11.81 -8.50 -2.20
CA GLY A 93 11.85 -9.52 -3.23
C GLY A 93 10.50 -9.80 -3.86
N ARG A 94 9.63 -8.78 -3.93
CA ARG A 94 8.24 -8.97 -4.37
C ARG A 94 7.96 -8.35 -5.74
N GLU A 95 8.98 -8.23 -6.58
CA GLU A 95 8.81 -7.67 -7.93
C GLU A 95 7.80 -8.43 -8.77
N ALA A 96 7.73 -9.75 -8.61
CA ALA A 96 6.80 -10.58 -9.35
C ALA A 96 5.32 -10.34 -8.96
N ASP A 97 5.09 -9.83 -7.76
CA ASP A 97 3.75 -9.62 -7.21
C ASP A 97 3.35 -8.16 -7.16
N ALA A 98 4.15 -7.29 -7.76
CA ALA A 98 3.95 -5.85 -7.70
C ALA A 98 3.98 -5.24 -9.10
N ALA A 99 3.08 -4.31 -9.35
CA ALA A 99 3.10 -3.47 -10.54
C ALA A 99 3.23 -2.02 -10.10
N VAL A 100 4.10 -1.27 -10.76
CA VAL A 100 4.28 0.16 -10.47
C VAL A 100 3.76 0.95 -11.67
N ILE A 101 2.81 1.84 -11.38
CA ILE A 101 2.17 2.68 -12.39
C ILE A 101 2.55 4.12 -12.08
N SER A 102 3.36 4.72 -12.99
CA SER A 102 3.71 6.12 -12.90
C SER A 102 2.55 6.94 -13.46
N GLY A 103 1.85 7.65 -12.60
CA GLY A 103 0.71 8.42 -13.04
C GLY A 103 -0.07 9.04 -11.89
N ASP A 104 -1.15 9.72 -12.27
CA ASP A 104 -2.01 10.41 -11.32
C ASP A 104 -3.12 9.48 -10.82
N ALA A 105 -3.10 9.20 -9.53
CA ALA A 105 -4.08 8.32 -8.90
C ALA A 105 -5.51 8.89 -8.94
N THR A 106 -5.67 10.20 -9.11
CA THR A 106 -7.00 10.80 -9.24
C THR A 106 -7.69 10.36 -10.53
N ASN A 107 -6.94 9.81 -11.48
CA ASN A 107 -7.46 9.31 -12.74
C ASN A 107 -7.68 7.79 -12.71
N ILE A 108 -7.99 7.25 -11.55
CA ILE A 108 -8.15 5.81 -11.34
C ILE A 108 -9.30 5.22 -12.19
N ALA A 109 -10.23 6.05 -12.63
CA ALA A 109 -11.30 5.61 -13.52
C ALA A 109 -10.79 5.06 -14.86
N SER A 110 -9.55 5.39 -15.23
CA SER A 110 -8.91 4.86 -16.43
C SER A 110 -8.12 3.58 -16.18
N TRP A 111 -8.26 2.97 -15.01
CA TRP A 111 -7.60 1.72 -14.67
C TRP A 111 -7.87 0.63 -15.71
N ARG A 112 -6.81 0.02 -16.19
CA ARG A 112 -6.86 -1.03 -17.23
C ARG A 112 -6.33 -2.38 -16.73
N GLY A 113 -5.95 -2.46 -15.47
CA GLY A 113 -5.48 -3.73 -14.89
C GLY A 113 -6.62 -4.67 -14.54
N ASP A 114 -6.26 -5.79 -13.95
CA ASP A 114 -7.24 -6.74 -13.45
C ASP A 114 -8.09 -6.11 -12.35
N ALA A 115 -9.30 -6.60 -12.19
CA ALA A 115 -10.19 -6.14 -11.14
C ALA A 115 -9.54 -6.26 -9.77
N ALA A 116 -9.62 -5.22 -8.97
CA ALA A 116 -9.06 -5.21 -7.63
C ALA A 116 -10.13 -5.52 -6.59
N GLY A 117 -9.76 -6.31 -5.58
CA GLY A 117 -10.63 -6.59 -4.45
C GLY A 117 -10.49 -5.58 -3.31
N LEU A 118 -9.40 -4.81 -3.30
CA LEU A 118 -9.12 -3.87 -2.23
C LEU A 118 -8.41 -2.64 -2.78
N LEU A 119 -8.94 -1.47 -2.46
CA LEU A 119 -8.31 -0.19 -2.78
C LEU A 119 -7.86 0.47 -1.49
N LEU A 120 -6.58 0.79 -1.41
CA LEU A 120 -6.00 1.56 -0.33
C LEU A 120 -5.59 2.93 -0.87
N ALA A 121 -5.94 3.99 -0.17
CA ALA A 121 -5.60 5.33 -0.60
C ALA A 121 -5.22 6.21 0.60
N ASP A 122 -3.99 6.67 0.60
CA ASP A 122 -3.49 7.65 1.57
C ASP A 122 -3.20 8.94 0.81
N ALA A 123 -4.26 9.68 0.52
CA ALA A 123 -4.17 10.88 -0.29
C ALA A 123 -3.39 11.99 0.44
N PRO A 124 -2.56 12.76 -0.29
CA PRO A 124 -1.73 13.81 0.31
C PRO A 124 -2.53 15.09 0.57
N TYR A 125 -3.62 14.99 1.30
CA TYR A 125 -4.35 16.16 1.75
C TYR A 125 -3.63 16.76 2.96
N GLY A 126 -3.52 18.05 3.02
CA GLY A 126 -2.61 18.78 3.88
C GLY A 126 -2.64 18.54 5.38
N SER A 127 -3.63 17.83 5.90
CA SER A 127 -3.70 17.52 7.32
C SER A 127 -3.09 16.18 7.70
N GLY A 128 -2.67 15.37 6.73
CA GLY A 128 -2.15 14.04 7.01
C GLY A 128 -3.19 13.05 7.55
N GLU A 129 -4.46 13.41 7.50
CA GLU A 129 -5.56 12.60 8.02
C GLU A 129 -6.24 11.79 6.92
N GLY A 130 -5.59 11.67 5.79
CA GLY A 130 -6.20 11.16 4.58
C GLY A 130 -6.13 9.66 4.37
N LEU A 131 -5.92 8.88 5.42
CA LEU A 131 -5.94 7.43 5.23
C LEU A 131 -7.38 6.97 5.01
N THR A 132 -7.73 6.85 3.75
CA THR A 132 -9.06 6.36 3.37
C THR A 132 -8.92 4.97 2.79
N VAL A 133 -9.63 4.05 3.38
CA VAL A 133 -9.82 2.74 2.78
C VAL A 133 -11.11 2.79 2.01
N ALA A 134 -11.01 2.78 0.71
CA ALA A 134 -12.19 2.61 -0.10
C ALA A 134 -12.63 1.15 -0.04
N ALA A 135 -13.92 0.98 -0.08
CA ALA A 135 -14.55 -0.32 -0.04
C ALA A 135 -14.00 -1.27 -1.10
N ARG A 136 -14.14 -2.56 -0.81
CA ARG A 136 -14.00 -3.64 -1.72
C ARG A 136 -14.59 -3.28 -3.09
N LEU A 137 -13.76 -3.24 -4.10
CA LEU A 137 -14.24 -3.03 -5.45
C LEU A 137 -14.79 -4.36 -5.94
N ALA A 138 -16.04 -4.37 -6.31
CA ALA A 138 -16.63 -5.55 -6.92
C ALA A 138 -15.91 -5.83 -8.25
N ALA A 139 -15.61 -7.08 -8.48
CA ALA A 139 -15.01 -7.50 -9.73
C ALA A 139 -15.98 -7.26 -10.91
#